data_1cd0b7897801d6b121069c67c0662883
#
_entry.id   1cd0b7897801d6b121069c67c0662883
#
_cell.length_a   1.000
_cell.length_b   1.000
_cell.length_c   1.000
_cell.angle_alpha   90.00
_cell.angle_beta   90.00
_cell.angle_gamma   90.00
#
_symmetry.space_group_name_H-M   'P 1'
#
loop_
_entity.id
_entity.type
_entity.pdbx_description
1 polymer ?
#
loop_
_entity_poly.entity_id
_entity_poly.type
_entity_poly.pdbx_seq_one_letter_code
_entity_poly.pdbx_strand_id
1 'polypeptide(L)'
;AVIEMGHRYDRPVVPGALTPTEILTAFAAGADMVKVFPANHFGPKYFKDLLAPMPQLKLTPTGGVDLDTAADWLNAGATALGVGSALVKKDLIKARDWAGLAALARQFRNIVDQTRNQS
;
A
#
# COMPACT_ATOMS: atom_id res chain seq x y z
N ALA A 1 -19.73 9.01 -1.75
CA ALA A 1 -19.99 9.86 -0.55
C ALA A 1 -18.71 10.15 0.22
N VAL A 2 -17.96 9.12 0.69
CA VAL A 2 -16.75 9.32 1.51
C VAL A 2 -15.64 10.06 0.75
N ILE A 3 -15.36 9.66 -0.50
CA ILE A 3 -14.35 10.31 -1.34
C ILE A 3 -14.70 11.78 -1.56
N GLU A 4 -15.92 12.04 -1.92
CA GLU A 4 -16.43 13.39 -2.13
C GLU A 4 -16.32 14.25 -0.88
N MET A 5 -16.71 13.70 0.27
CA MET A 5 -16.62 14.39 1.55
C MET A 5 -15.17 14.69 1.94
N GLY A 6 -14.27 13.74 1.75
CA GLY A 6 -12.84 13.95 2.02
C GLY A 6 -12.27 15.10 1.18
N HIS A 7 -12.56 15.09 -0.12
CA HIS A 7 -12.09 16.14 -1.03
C HIS A 7 -12.68 17.51 -0.73
N ARG A 8 -13.92 17.57 -0.25
CA ARG A 8 -14.54 18.84 0.17
C ARG A 8 -13.73 19.53 1.28
N TYR A 9 -13.03 18.76 2.09
CA TYR A 9 -12.18 19.26 3.18
C TYR A 9 -10.69 19.17 2.87
N ASP A 10 -10.32 19.10 1.59
CA ASP A 10 -8.93 19.01 1.12
C ASP A 10 -8.16 17.86 1.80
N ARG A 11 -8.80 16.71 1.93
CA ARG A 11 -8.16 15.50 2.48
C ARG A 11 -7.99 14.45 1.37
N PRO A 12 -6.79 13.85 1.28
CA PRO A 12 -6.62 12.71 0.39
C PRO A 12 -7.47 11.54 0.89
N VAL A 13 -8.03 10.76 -0.04
CA VAL A 13 -8.87 9.62 0.28
C VAL A 13 -8.31 8.38 -0.41
N VAL A 14 -8.09 7.34 0.39
CA VAL A 14 -7.57 6.04 -0.05
C VAL A 14 -8.59 4.96 0.31
N PRO A 15 -9.63 4.77 -0.51
CA PRO A 15 -10.64 3.76 -0.23
C PRO A 15 -10.10 2.35 -0.44
N GLY A 16 -10.68 1.39 0.28
CA GLY A 16 -10.38 -0.04 0.11
C GLY A 16 -11.20 -0.66 -1.00
N ALA A 17 -10.59 -1.54 -1.78
CA ALA A 17 -11.24 -2.34 -2.79
C ALA A 17 -10.41 -3.60 -3.06
N LEU A 18 -11.00 -4.61 -3.67
CA LEU A 18 -10.29 -5.84 -3.96
C LEU A 18 -10.37 -6.23 -5.44
N THR A 19 -11.58 -6.23 -6.02
CA THR A 19 -11.78 -6.66 -7.41
C THR A 19 -11.44 -5.54 -8.40
N PRO A 20 -11.12 -5.88 -9.66
CA PRO A 20 -10.85 -4.86 -10.68
C PRO A 20 -11.99 -3.85 -10.84
N THR A 21 -13.25 -4.32 -10.81
CA THR A 21 -14.42 -3.45 -10.93
C THR A 21 -14.51 -2.47 -9.76
N GLU A 22 -14.32 -2.94 -8.52
CA GLU A 22 -14.33 -2.09 -7.33
C GLU A 22 -13.20 -1.05 -7.38
N ILE A 23 -12.00 -1.48 -7.78
CA ILE A 23 -10.84 -0.61 -7.89
C ILE A 23 -11.10 0.50 -8.91
N LEU A 24 -11.58 0.12 -10.10
CA LEU A 24 -11.89 1.10 -11.14
C LEU A 24 -13.02 2.05 -10.72
N THR A 25 -14.04 1.54 -10.05
CA THR A 25 -15.14 2.33 -9.51
C THR A 25 -14.63 3.36 -8.50
N ALA A 26 -13.77 2.95 -7.58
CA ALA A 26 -13.18 3.86 -6.59
C ALA A 26 -12.31 4.93 -7.27
N PHE A 27 -11.51 4.54 -8.24
CA PHE A 27 -10.66 5.46 -8.99
C PHE A 27 -11.50 6.47 -9.78
N ALA A 28 -12.54 6.01 -10.48
CA ALA A 28 -13.46 6.86 -11.25
C ALA A 28 -14.22 7.84 -10.34
N ALA A 29 -14.50 7.48 -9.09
CA ALA A 29 -15.11 8.35 -8.10
C ALA A 29 -14.15 9.41 -7.55
N GLY A 30 -12.88 9.41 -7.96
CA GLY A 30 -11.88 10.41 -7.59
C GLY A 30 -10.93 10.00 -6.50
N ALA A 31 -10.82 8.71 -6.16
CA ALA A 31 -9.84 8.26 -5.16
C ALA A 31 -8.43 8.71 -5.52
N ASP A 32 -7.69 9.20 -4.54
CA ASP A 32 -6.29 9.61 -4.72
C ASP A 32 -5.38 8.39 -4.91
N MET A 33 -5.73 7.30 -4.27
CA MET A 33 -5.09 6.00 -4.36
C MET A 33 -6.11 4.96 -3.93
N VAL A 34 -5.96 3.71 -4.36
CA VAL A 34 -6.84 2.62 -3.91
C VAL A 34 -6.04 1.63 -3.07
N LYS A 35 -6.52 1.36 -1.87
CA LYS A 35 -5.99 0.34 -0.99
C LYS A 35 -6.55 -1.01 -1.41
N VAL A 36 -5.70 -1.90 -1.91
CA VAL A 36 -6.08 -3.27 -2.22
C VAL A 36 -5.90 -4.13 -0.96
N PHE A 37 -7.00 -4.65 -0.44
CA PHE A 37 -7.03 -5.43 0.79
C PHE A 37 -8.08 -6.54 0.71
N PRO A 38 -7.79 -7.75 1.14
CA PRO A 38 -6.47 -8.27 1.57
C PRO A 38 -5.59 -8.65 0.38
N ALA A 39 -4.45 -7.97 0.23
CA ALA A 39 -3.58 -8.11 -0.93
C ALA A 39 -2.80 -9.44 -0.98
N ASN A 40 -2.51 -10.02 0.19
CA ASN A 40 -1.72 -11.24 0.31
C ASN A 40 -2.36 -12.46 -0.36
N HIS A 41 -3.68 -12.47 -0.57
CA HIS A 41 -4.36 -13.61 -1.22
C HIS A 41 -3.98 -13.76 -2.69
N PHE A 42 -3.68 -12.66 -3.37
CA PHE A 42 -3.35 -12.67 -4.80
C PHE A 42 -1.87 -12.43 -5.08
N GLY A 43 -1.15 -11.78 -4.16
CA GLY A 43 0.25 -11.47 -4.29
C GLY A 43 0.56 -10.35 -5.30
N PRO A 44 1.85 -10.02 -5.48
CA PRO A 44 2.28 -8.92 -6.35
C PRO A 44 1.89 -9.09 -7.82
N LYS A 45 1.79 -10.31 -8.32
CA LYS A 45 1.36 -10.56 -9.69
C LYS A 45 0.00 -9.93 -10.01
N TYR A 46 -0.89 -9.88 -9.04
CA TYR A 46 -2.20 -9.25 -9.20
C TYR A 46 -2.09 -7.78 -9.61
N PHE A 47 -1.13 -7.05 -9.04
CA PHE A 47 -0.89 -5.66 -9.41
C PHE A 47 -0.39 -5.54 -10.86
N LYS A 48 0.50 -6.44 -11.29
CA LYS A 48 0.95 -6.47 -12.69
C LYS A 48 -0.21 -6.71 -13.63
N ASP A 49 -1.09 -7.64 -13.29
CA ASP A 49 -2.25 -7.99 -14.12
C ASP A 49 -3.27 -6.84 -14.19
N LEU A 50 -3.46 -6.09 -13.10
CA LEU A 50 -4.34 -4.92 -13.07
C LEU A 50 -3.75 -3.73 -13.83
N LEU A 51 -2.47 -3.46 -13.63
CA LEU A 51 -1.81 -2.26 -14.17
C LEU A 51 -1.48 -2.37 -15.65
N ALA A 52 -1.42 -3.59 -16.21
CA ALA A 52 -1.20 -3.78 -17.64
C ALA A 52 -2.28 -3.09 -18.49
N PRO A 53 -3.59 -3.39 -18.29
CA PRO A 53 -4.65 -2.68 -19.02
C PRO A 53 -5.00 -1.31 -18.43
N MET A 54 -4.66 -1.03 -17.18
CA MET A 54 -5.05 0.19 -16.46
C MET A 54 -3.86 0.85 -15.77
N PRO A 55 -2.86 1.32 -16.55
CA PRO A 55 -1.61 1.84 -15.96
C PRO A 55 -1.79 3.16 -15.19
N GLN A 56 -2.93 3.82 -15.32
CA GLN A 56 -3.24 5.06 -14.60
C GLN A 56 -3.61 4.83 -13.13
N LEU A 57 -3.91 3.59 -12.72
CA LEU A 57 -4.29 3.29 -11.36
C LEU A 57 -3.13 3.50 -10.39
N LYS A 58 -3.43 4.06 -9.22
CA LYS A 58 -2.50 4.18 -8.09
C LYS A 58 -2.95 3.22 -7.01
N LEU A 59 -2.18 2.16 -6.80
CA LEU A 59 -2.52 1.07 -5.91
C LEU A 59 -1.55 0.98 -4.75
N THR A 60 -2.07 0.69 -3.56
CA THR A 60 -1.27 0.35 -2.39
C THR A 60 -1.73 -0.99 -1.82
N PRO A 61 -0.83 -1.97 -1.68
CA PRO A 61 -1.18 -3.24 -1.06
C PRO A 61 -1.27 -3.08 0.45
N THR A 62 -2.22 -3.77 1.05
CA THR A 62 -2.32 -3.92 2.51
C THR A 62 -2.69 -5.36 2.81
N GLY A 63 -2.05 -5.94 3.81
CA GLY A 63 -2.15 -7.37 4.13
C GLY A 63 -0.99 -8.16 3.54
N GLY A 64 -0.19 -8.78 4.39
CA GLY A 64 0.95 -9.59 4.01
C GLY A 64 2.15 -8.80 3.46
N VAL A 65 2.19 -7.49 3.66
CA VAL A 65 3.35 -6.67 3.29
C VAL A 65 4.34 -6.68 4.44
N ASP A 66 5.55 -7.17 4.17
CA ASP A 66 6.65 -7.24 5.13
C ASP A 66 7.98 -6.90 4.47
N LEU A 67 9.10 -7.03 5.21
CA LEU A 67 10.42 -6.71 4.68
C LEU A 67 10.81 -7.60 3.49
N ASP A 68 10.34 -8.84 3.47
CA ASP A 68 10.68 -9.80 2.41
C ASP A 68 9.88 -9.55 1.13
N THR A 69 8.66 -9.02 1.24
CA THR A 69 7.75 -8.82 0.11
C THR A 69 7.69 -7.38 -0.40
N ALA A 70 8.18 -6.42 0.37
CA ALA A 70 8.05 -4.99 0.06
C ALA A 70 8.59 -4.62 -1.32
N ALA A 71 9.78 -5.11 -1.69
CA ALA A 71 10.36 -4.84 -3.01
C ALA A 71 9.53 -5.44 -4.14
N ASP A 72 8.97 -6.64 -3.94
CA ASP A 72 8.15 -7.32 -4.95
C ASP A 72 6.88 -6.52 -5.27
N TRP A 73 6.23 -5.96 -4.25
CA TRP A 73 5.07 -5.10 -4.44
C TRP A 73 5.41 -3.83 -5.22
N LEU A 74 6.53 -3.19 -4.88
CA LEU A 74 6.98 -1.98 -5.59
C LEU A 74 7.34 -2.30 -7.04
N ASN A 75 8.04 -3.40 -7.28
CA ASN A 75 8.38 -3.85 -8.64
C ASN A 75 7.16 -4.26 -9.45
N ALA A 76 6.09 -4.65 -8.78
CA ALA A 76 4.80 -4.94 -9.43
C ALA A 76 4.01 -3.67 -9.77
N GLY A 77 4.47 -2.50 -9.34
CA GLY A 77 3.86 -1.22 -9.66
C GLY A 77 3.10 -0.55 -8.52
N ALA A 78 3.25 -1.02 -7.27
CA ALA A 78 2.63 -0.36 -6.13
C ALA A 78 3.14 1.09 -6.00
N THR A 79 2.22 2.02 -5.79
CA THR A 79 2.56 3.43 -5.57
C THR A 79 3.09 3.68 -4.17
N ALA A 80 2.57 2.94 -3.20
CA ALA A 80 2.96 3.00 -1.79
C ALA A 80 2.74 1.62 -1.16
N LEU A 81 3.16 1.45 0.08
CA LEU A 81 2.97 0.22 0.84
C LEU A 81 2.14 0.49 2.09
N GLY A 82 1.11 -0.33 2.31
CA GLY A 82 0.36 -0.33 3.57
C GLY A 82 0.88 -1.43 4.48
N VAL A 83 1.68 -1.06 5.48
CA VAL A 83 2.31 -2.03 6.38
C VAL A 83 1.66 -1.94 7.75
N GLY A 84 1.07 -3.04 8.18
CA GLY A 84 0.42 -3.14 9.48
C GLY A 84 1.30 -3.84 10.52
N SER A 85 0.94 -5.06 10.89
CA SER A 85 1.59 -5.81 11.97
C SER A 85 3.08 -6.13 11.73
N ALA A 86 3.55 -6.12 10.49
CA ALA A 86 4.96 -6.31 10.18
C ALA A 86 5.83 -5.11 10.59
N LEU A 87 5.23 -3.94 10.75
CA LEU A 87 5.90 -2.72 11.22
C LEU A 87 5.50 -2.39 12.65
N VAL A 88 4.20 -2.29 12.92
CA VAL A 88 3.66 -1.94 14.23
C VAL A 88 3.57 -3.22 15.07
N LYS A 89 4.71 -3.70 15.52
CA LYS A 89 4.80 -4.97 16.27
C LYS A 89 4.34 -4.80 17.71
N LYS A 90 3.41 -5.65 18.12
CA LYS A 90 2.81 -5.60 19.46
C LYS A 90 3.84 -5.81 20.57
N ASP A 91 4.83 -6.68 20.35
CA ASP A 91 5.91 -6.95 21.32
C ASP A 91 6.78 -5.71 21.55
N LEU A 92 7.14 -4.97 20.50
CA LEU A 92 7.89 -3.73 20.61
C LEU A 92 7.11 -2.64 21.34
N ILE A 93 5.80 -2.53 21.05
CA ILE A 93 4.94 -1.59 21.75
C ILE A 93 4.80 -1.94 23.23
N LYS A 94 4.59 -3.22 23.53
CA LYS A 94 4.46 -3.72 24.90
C LYS A 94 5.74 -3.49 25.72
N ALA A 95 6.90 -3.64 25.09
CA ALA A 95 8.20 -3.36 25.69
C ALA A 95 8.55 -1.87 25.68
N ARG A 96 7.73 -1.01 25.08
CA ARG A 96 8.00 0.43 24.88
C ARG A 96 9.33 0.66 24.14
N ASP A 97 9.68 -0.25 23.25
CA ASP A 97 10.90 -0.16 22.44
C ASP A 97 10.66 0.73 21.21
N TRP A 98 10.59 2.02 21.45
CA TRP A 98 10.36 3.01 20.39
C TRP A 98 11.53 3.10 19.41
N ALA A 99 12.76 2.91 19.91
CA ALA A 99 13.94 2.87 19.06
C ALA A 99 13.91 1.66 18.10
N GLY A 100 13.43 0.51 18.57
CA GLY A 100 13.22 -0.68 17.73
C GLY A 100 12.18 -0.47 16.65
N LEU A 101 11.05 0.19 16.98
CA LEU A 101 10.04 0.55 15.98
C LEU A 101 10.60 1.52 14.94
N ALA A 102 11.34 2.54 15.36
CA ALA A 102 11.96 3.49 14.45
C ALA A 102 12.99 2.82 13.54
N ALA A 103 13.78 1.88 14.08
CA ALA A 103 14.75 1.12 13.28
C ALA A 103 14.05 0.26 12.22
N LEU A 104 12.95 -0.39 12.58
CA LEU A 104 12.15 -1.19 11.64
C LEU A 104 11.53 -0.33 10.54
N ALA A 105 11.01 0.85 10.91
CA ALA A 105 10.49 1.81 9.94
C ALA A 105 11.57 2.25 8.94
N ARG A 106 12.80 2.48 9.43
CA ARG A 106 13.94 2.81 8.54
C ARG A 106 14.29 1.68 7.60
N GLN A 107 14.18 0.42 8.03
CA GLN A 107 14.41 -0.74 7.15
C GLN A 107 13.41 -0.74 5.99
N PHE A 108 12.11 -0.53 6.27
CA PHE A 108 11.09 -0.40 5.22
C PHE A 108 11.40 0.78 4.30
N ARG A 109 11.75 1.94 4.85
CA ARG A 109 12.08 3.12 4.07
C ARG A 109 13.27 2.87 3.14
N ASN A 110 14.30 2.21 3.64
CA ASN A 110 15.49 1.86 2.85
C ASN A 110 15.13 0.94 1.67
N ILE A 111 14.26 -0.05 1.89
CA ILE A 111 13.80 -0.93 0.81
C ILE A 111 13.07 -0.11 -0.26
N VAL A 112 12.19 0.79 0.14
CA VAL A 112 11.45 1.65 -0.79
C VAL A 112 12.42 2.50 -1.61
N ASP A 113 13.37 3.15 -0.96
CA ASP A 113 14.33 4.03 -1.63
C ASP A 113 15.23 3.26 -2.60
N GLN A 114 15.76 2.12 -2.16
CA GLN A 114 16.60 1.25 -3.01
C GLN A 114 15.84 0.71 -4.21
N THR A 115 14.61 0.24 -4.00
CA THR A 115 13.80 -0.32 -5.08
C THR A 115 13.43 0.75 -6.11
N ARG A 116 13.07 1.95 -5.67
CA ARG A 116 12.75 3.07 -6.57
C ARG A 116 13.97 3.57 -7.34
N ASN A 117 15.15 3.52 -6.75
CA ASN A 117 16.39 3.95 -7.41
C ASN A 117 16.90 2.95 -8.45
N GLN A 118 16.41 1.71 -8.45
CA GLN A 118 16.77 0.65 -9.40
C GLN A 118 15.86 0.63 -10.63
N SER A 119 14.79 1.40 -10.64
CA SER A 119 13.82 1.41 -11.74
C SER A 119 14.02 2.57 -12.70
#